data_e2a57f37f71b0c4ee398440d055bd44b
#
_entry.id   e2a57f37f71b0c4ee398440d055bd44b
#
_cell.length_a   1.000
_cell.length_b   1.000
_cell.length_c   1.000
_cell.angle_alpha   90.00
_cell.angle_beta   90.00
_cell.angle_gamma   90.00
#
_symmetry.space_group_name_H-M   'P 1'
#
loop_
_entity.id
_entity.type
_entity.pdbx_description
1 polymer ?
#
loop_
_entity_poly.entity_id
_entity_poly.type
_entity_poly.pdbx_seq_one_letter_code
_entity_poly.pdbx_strand_id
1 'polypeptide(L)'
;MTKYAKTLLTVVAEMQAKPGCETDLRSELLKLVGFTLQEDGCVQYDLHESTATPGQFAFYENWTSAAALEKHGASAHIQAFRAKAPELLAGPSRIVTYHRIG
;
A
#
# COMPACT_ATOMS: atom_id res chain seq x y z
N MET A 1 25.18 16.85 0.29
CA MET A 1 23.83 16.38 0.62
C MET A 1 23.37 15.35 -0.40
N THR A 2 22.81 14.31 0.06
CA THR A 2 22.19 13.34 -0.84
C THR A 2 20.77 13.81 -1.21
N LYS A 3 20.40 13.66 -2.46
CA LYS A 3 19.02 13.92 -2.88
C LYS A 3 18.06 12.80 -2.49
N TYR A 4 18.56 11.74 -1.89
CA TYR A 4 17.74 10.67 -1.37
C TYR A 4 17.64 10.81 0.13
N ALA A 5 16.42 10.85 0.62
CA ALA A 5 16.20 10.87 2.05
C ALA A 5 16.45 9.46 2.59
N LYS A 6 17.66 9.22 3.10
CA LYS A 6 18.02 7.93 3.69
C LYS A 6 17.14 7.58 4.88
N THR A 7 16.51 8.60 5.47
CA THR A 7 15.61 8.42 6.60
C THR A 7 14.21 8.01 6.17
N LEU A 8 13.90 7.99 4.87
CA LEU A 8 12.60 7.51 4.42
C LEU A 8 12.44 6.03 4.72
N LEU A 9 11.26 5.68 5.18
CA LEU A 9 10.85 4.30 5.35
C LEU A 9 10.11 3.88 4.08
N THR A 10 10.63 2.87 3.40
CA THR A 10 10.03 2.34 2.18
C THR A 10 9.20 1.12 2.52
N VAL A 11 8.05 1.00 1.90
CA VAL A 11 7.16 -0.16 2.07
C VAL A 11 6.82 -0.74 0.70
N VAL A 12 6.84 -2.06 0.61
CA VAL A 12 6.27 -2.80 -0.52
C VAL A 12 5.15 -3.66 0.05
N ALA A 13 3.94 -3.44 -0.43
CA ALA A 13 2.75 -4.18 0.02
C ALA A 13 2.17 -4.93 -1.18
N GLU A 14 2.09 -6.25 -1.08
CA GLU A 14 1.61 -7.10 -2.17
C GLU A 14 0.29 -7.77 -1.78
N MET A 15 -0.64 -7.82 -2.74
CA MET A 15 -1.97 -8.38 -2.53
C MET A 15 -2.42 -9.14 -3.76
N GLN A 16 -3.14 -10.24 -3.54
CA GLN A 16 -3.73 -11.03 -4.62
C GLN A 16 -5.24 -11.12 -4.44
N ALA A 17 -5.99 -10.75 -5.48
CA ALA A 17 -7.44 -10.88 -5.47
C ALA A 17 -7.88 -12.33 -5.53
N LYS A 18 -8.99 -12.65 -4.87
CA LYS A 18 -9.70 -13.89 -5.14
C LYS A 18 -10.14 -13.94 -6.60
N PRO A 19 -10.24 -15.12 -7.22
CA PRO A 19 -10.80 -15.23 -8.56
C PRO A 19 -12.19 -14.59 -8.61
N GLY A 20 -12.38 -13.69 -9.58
CA GLY A 20 -13.63 -12.95 -9.73
C GLY A 20 -13.67 -11.63 -8.97
N CYS A 21 -12.73 -11.36 -8.07
CA CYS A 21 -12.68 -10.13 -7.28
C CYS A 21 -11.66 -9.12 -7.78
N GLU A 22 -11.04 -9.35 -8.93
CA GLU A 22 -9.95 -8.52 -9.44
C GLU A 22 -10.37 -7.05 -9.61
N THR A 23 -11.52 -6.83 -10.22
CA THR A 23 -12.03 -5.46 -10.46
C THR A 23 -12.42 -4.77 -9.16
N ASP A 24 -13.07 -5.49 -8.26
CA ASP A 24 -13.49 -4.94 -6.97
C ASP A 24 -12.28 -4.58 -6.11
N LEU A 25 -11.29 -5.45 -6.06
CA LEU A 25 -10.07 -5.16 -5.32
C LEU A 25 -9.36 -3.94 -5.90
N ARG A 26 -9.21 -3.86 -7.23
CA ARG A 26 -8.62 -2.69 -7.89
C ARG A 26 -9.32 -1.42 -7.46
N SER A 27 -10.64 -1.41 -7.49
CA SER A 27 -11.45 -0.24 -7.14
C SER A 27 -11.21 0.20 -5.70
N GLU A 28 -11.17 -0.75 -4.75
CA GLU A 28 -10.93 -0.45 -3.34
C GLU A 28 -9.50 0.08 -3.12
N LEU A 29 -8.51 -0.51 -3.79
CA LEU A 29 -7.12 -0.06 -3.67
C LEU A 29 -6.92 1.34 -4.26
N LEU A 30 -7.58 1.66 -5.37
CA LEU A 30 -7.52 3.00 -5.95
C LEU A 30 -8.09 4.07 -5.01
N LYS A 31 -9.14 3.74 -4.26
CA LYS A 31 -9.67 4.65 -3.24
C LYS A 31 -8.64 4.94 -2.16
N LEU A 32 -7.88 3.93 -1.75
CA LEU A 32 -6.82 4.09 -0.76
C LEU A 32 -5.76 5.08 -1.22
N VAL A 33 -5.41 5.09 -2.51
CA VAL A 33 -4.42 6.02 -3.06
C VAL A 33 -4.84 7.47 -2.76
N GLY A 34 -6.07 7.82 -3.10
CA GLY A 34 -6.56 9.18 -2.90
C GLY A 34 -6.52 9.64 -1.45
N PHE A 35 -6.98 8.80 -0.54
CA PHE A 35 -6.98 9.13 0.89
C PHE A 35 -5.56 9.18 1.47
N THR A 36 -4.73 8.22 1.09
CA THR A 36 -3.38 8.07 1.66
C THR A 36 -2.46 9.21 1.25
N LEU A 37 -2.58 9.69 0.01
CA LEU A 37 -1.77 10.82 -0.46
C LEU A 37 -2.00 12.11 0.34
N GLN A 38 -3.11 12.22 1.07
CA GLN A 38 -3.40 13.36 1.92
C GLN A 38 -2.88 13.21 3.35
N GLU A 39 -2.32 12.06 3.70
CA GLU A 39 -1.80 11.83 5.04
C GLU A 39 -0.47 12.54 5.24
N ASP A 40 -0.29 13.12 6.43
CA ASP A 40 0.99 13.70 6.82
C ASP A 40 2.06 12.62 6.84
N GLY A 41 3.21 12.92 6.23
CA GLY A 41 4.32 11.98 6.19
C GLY A 41 4.26 10.99 5.03
N CYS A 42 3.20 10.98 4.23
CA CYS A 42 3.16 10.19 3.01
C CYS A 42 3.93 10.92 1.90
N VAL A 43 5.06 10.37 1.51
CA VAL A 43 5.90 10.95 0.45
C VAL A 43 5.51 10.37 -0.90
N GLN A 44 5.19 9.09 -0.94
CA GLN A 44 4.88 8.36 -2.16
C GLN A 44 3.96 7.19 -1.81
N TYR A 45 2.97 6.97 -2.67
CA TYR A 45 2.01 5.88 -2.48
C TYR A 45 1.48 5.45 -3.84
N ASP A 46 2.23 4.59 -4.53
CA ASP A 46 1.96 4.20 -5.91
C ASP A 46 1.41 2.78 -5.97
N LEU A 47 0.27 2.64 -6.63
CA LEU A 47 -0.37 1.34 -6.85
C LEU A 47 0.01 0.79 -8.21
N HIS A 48 0.39 -0.47 -8.23
CA HIS A 48 0.79 -1.20 -9.45
C HIS A 48 -0.02 -2.48 -9.58
N GLU A 49 -0.27 -2.87 -10.81
CA GLU A 49 -0.86 -4.19 -11.10
C GLU A 49 0.14 -5.00 -11.91
N SER A 50 0.22 -6.30 -11.64
CA SER A 50 1.08 -7.21 -12.40
C SER A 50 0.71 -7.20 -13.88
N THR A 51 1.72 -7.16 -14.74
CA THR A 51 1.51 -7.28 -16.19
C THR A 51 1.22 -8.71 -16.62
N ALA A 52 1.53 -9.69 -15.77
CA ALA A 52 1.39 -11.11 -16.08
C ALA A 52 0.20 -11.76 -15.39
N THR A 53 -0.12 -11.33 -14.17
CA THR A 53 -1.14 -11.97 -13.33
C THR A 53 -2.25 -10.98 -13.00
N PRO A 54 -3.43 -11.10 -13.61
CA PRO A 54 -4.56 -10.24 -13.26
C PRO A 54 -4.91 -10.36 -11.76
N GLY A 55 -5.21 -9.21 -11.15
CA GLY A 55 -5.60 -9.18 -9.75
C GLY A 55 -4.44 -9.25 -8.76
N GLN A 56 -3.19 -9.27 -9.24
CA GLN A 56 -2.02 -9.14 -8.38
C GLN A 56 -1.57 -7.69 -8.36
N PHE A 57 -1.56 -7.11 -7.15
CA PHE A 57 -1.27 -5.69 -6.96
C PHE A 57 -0.11 -5.50 -6.00
N ALA A 58 0.60 -4.37 -6.17
CA ALA A 58 1.65 -3.97 -5.26
C ALA A 58 1.60 -2.46 -5.05
N PHE A 59 1.71 -2.03 -3.78
CA PHE A 59 2.00 -0.64 -3.44
C PHE A 59 3.50 -0.48 -3.25
N TYR A 60 4.02 0.60 -3.80
CA TYR A 60 5.35 1.09 -3.48
C TYR A 60 5.19 2.40 -2.73
N GLU A 61 5.70 2.46 -1.50
CA GLU A 61 5.42 3.55 -0.59
C GLU A 61 6.70 4.10 0.03
N ASN A 62 6.70 5.40 0.29
CA ASN A 62 7.74 6.03 1.08
C ASN A 62 7.11 6.95 2.11
N TRP A 63 7.59 6.84 3.35
CA TRP A 63 7.06 7.57 4.50
C TRP A 63 8.18 8.32 5.19
N THR A 64 7.86 9.49 5.76
CA THR A 64 8.88 10.31 6.46
C THR A 64 9.37 9.66 7.74
N SER A 65 8.59 8.75 8.33
CA SER A 65 8.94 8.12 9.61
C SER A 65 8.12 6.86 9.85
N ALA A 66 8.57 6.04 10.78
CA ALA A 66 7.80 4.89 11.26
C ALA A 66 6.48 5.34 11.92
N ALA A 67 6.51 6.49 12.60
CA ALA A 67 5.30 7.03 13.24
C ALA A 67 4.24 7.39 12.19
N ALA A 68 4.64 7.96 11.05
CA ALA A 68 3.72 8.27 9.96
C ALA A 68 3.09 7.00 9.37
N LEU A 69 3.89 5.96 9.19
CA LEU A 69 3.38 4.66 8.70
C LEU A 69 2.41 4.03 9.72
N GLU A 70 2.72 4.13 11.00
CA GLU A 70 1.84 3.62 12.05
C GLU A 70 0.48 4.34 12.05
N LYS A 71 0.48 5.66 11.91
CA LYS A 71 -0.76 6.44 11.76
C LYS A 71 -1.56 5.99 10.53
N HIS A 72 -0.87 5.73 9.42
CA HIS A 72 -1.50 5.20 8.21
C HIS A 72 -2.24 3.90 8.51
N GLY A 73 -1.60 2.97 9.20
CA GLY A 73 -2.22 1.69 9.55
C GLY A 73 -3.45 1.85 10.44
N ALA A 74 -3.52 2.91 11.24
CA ALA A 74 -4.64 3.20 12.12
C ALA A 74 -5.71 4.10 11.48
N SER A 75 -5.50 4.54 10.23
CA SER A 75 -6.41 5.46 9.56
C SER A 75 -7.77 4.80 9.27
N ALA A 76 -8.81 5.65 9.16
CA ALA A 76 -10.17 5.19 8.89
C ALA A 76 -10.26 4.42 7.57
N HIS A 77 -9.56 4.91 6.53
CA HIS A 77 -9.61 4.27 5.21
C HIS A 77 -8.92 2.91 5.20
N ILE A 78 -7.81 2.75 5.92
CA ILE A 78 -7.14 1.45 6.03
C ILE A 78 -7.99 0.48 6.85
N GLN A 79 -8.59 0.93 7.95
CA GLN A 79 -9.46 0.07 8.76
C GLN A 79 -10.69 -0.38 7.96
N ALA A 80 -11.28 0.52 7.17
CA ALA A 80 -12.41 0.18 6.30
C ALA A 80 -12.00 -0.86 5.25
N PHE A 81 -10.82 -0.71 4.65
CA PHE A 81 -10.29 -1.70 3.71
C PHE A 81 -10.08 -3.05 4.39
N ARG A 82 -9.48 -3.07 5.57
CA ARG A 82 -9.24 -4.31 6.31
C ARG A 82 -10.53 -5.07 6.62
N ALA A 83 -11.61 -4.36 6.85
CA ALA A 83 -12.91 -4.99 7.07
C ALA A 83 -13.43 -5.71 5.83
N LYS A 84 -13.10 -5.24 4.63
CA LYS A 84 -13.51 -5.84 3.36
C LYS A 84 -12.53 -6.88 2.85
N ALA A 85 -11.28 -6.80 3.28
CA ALA A 85 -10.18 -7.60 2.73
C ALA A 85 -10.47 -9.11 2.69
N PRO A 86 -11.05 -9.74 3.72
CA PRO A 86 -11.33 -11.18 3.68
C PRO A 86 -12.23 -11.61 2.53
N GLU A 87 -13.08 -10.72 2.03
CA GLU A 87 -13.96 -11.01 0.90
C GLU A 87 -13.28 -10.84 -0.44
N LEU A 88 -12.19 -10.07 -0.48
CA LEU A 88 -11.53 -9.69 -1.74
C LEU A 88 -10.20 -10.38 -1.96
N LEU A 89 -9.48 -10.70 -0.89
CA LEU A 89 -8.11 -11.22 -0.97
C LEU A 89 -8.08 -12.74 -0.96
N ALA A 90 -7.23 -13.31 -1.82
CA ALA A 90 -7.00 -14.76 -1.86
C ALA A 90 -6.21 -15.25 -0.64
N GLY A 91 -5.52 -14.35 0.06
CA GLY A 91 -4.75 -14.67 1.25
C GLY A 91 -4.29 -13.38 1.91
N PRO A 92 -3.46 -13.46 2.96
CA PRO A 92 -2.99 -12.27 3.67
C PRO A 92 -2.11 -11.40 2.76
N SER A 93 -2.18 -10.08 2.96
CA SER A 93 -1.26 -9.15 2.30
C SER A 93 0.17 -9.41 2.79
N ARG A 94 1.13 -9.24 1.89
CA ARG A 94 2.54 -9.31 2.24
C ARG A 94 3.08 -7.89 2.31
N ILE A 95 3.43 -7.43 3.50
CA ILE A 95 3.90 -6.07 3.73
C ILE A 95 5.32 -6.14 4.28
N VAL A 96 6.26 -5.55 3.55
CA VAL A 96 7.68 -5.54 3.93
C VAL A 96 8.18 -4.11 3.95
N THR A 97 8.89 -3.76 5.01
CA THR A 97 9.52 -2.45 5.14
C THR A 97 10.99 -2.52 4.76
N TYR A 98 11.48 -1.45 4.16
CA TYR A 98 12.85 -1.35 3.69
C TYR A 98 13.42 0.02 4.05
N HIS A 99 14.74 0.09 4.11
CA HIS A 99 15.44 1.37 4.08
C HIS A 99 16.37 1.40 2.87
N ARG A 100 16.53 2.57 2.29
CA ARG A 100 17.37 2.70 1.10
C ARG A 100 18.84 2.56 1.46
N ILE A 101 19.57 1.79 0.69
CA ILE A 101 21.02 1.60 0.88
C ILE A 101 21.83 2.02 -0.35
N GLY A 102 21.17 2.36 -1.43
CA GLY A 102 21.88 2.76 -2.64
C GLY A 102 21.03 3.42 -3.68
#